data_02299d5761790010b1c52af88b9f7bbc
#
_entry.id   02299d5761790010b1c52af88b9f7bbc
#
_cell.length_a   1.000
_cell.length_b   1.000
_cell.length_c   1.000
_cell.angle_alpha   90.00
_cell.angle_beta   90.00
_cell.angle_gamma   90.00
#
_symmetry.space_group_name_H-M   'P 1'
#
loop_
_entity.id
_entity.type
_entity.pdbx_description
1 polymer ?
#
loop_
_entity_poly.entity_id
_entity_poly.type
_entity_poly.pdbx_seq_one_letter_code
_entity_poly.pdbx_strand_id
1 'polypeptide(L)'
;FDATDVKNIFQGSMETQMTLMRMTDVVCDDLKARIGIDRAKGTYPGYHYMRLTLGEFIESKYKVKDLAFGQLTEQFIHDYQSFATEEKGYAIDTVRHHLAILKKICRLAYKEGYADRIHFQHFTLPKKTETTPRALSRESFEKIRDVEIPAYRKSHILARDMFLFGCYTGV
;
A
#
# COMPACT_ATOMS: atom_id res chain seq x y z
N PHE A 1 -30.83 -0.57 -13.03
CA PHE A 1 -31.35 0.53 -12.19
C PHE A 1 -32.30 -0.10 -11.17
N ASP A 2 -31.93 -0.04 -9.90
CA ASP A 2 -32.76 -0.52 -8.78
C ASP A 2 -33.73 0.62 -8.38
N ALA A 3 -34.85 0.26 -7.75
CA ALA A 3 -35.84 1.21 -7.23
C ALA A 3 -35.21 2.24 -6.27
N THR A 4 -34.13 1.87 -5.60
CA THR A 4 -33.33 2.74 -4.73
C THR A 4 -32.58 3.81 -5.52
N ASP A 5 -32.06 3.48 -6.71
CA ASP A 5 -31.38 4.42 -7.60
C ASP A 5 -32.33 5.49 -8.11
N VAL A 6 -33.55 5.07 -8.47
CA VAL A 6 -34.63 5.97 -8.92
C VAL A 6 -35.06 6.91 -7.77
N LYS A 7 -35.18 6.41 -6.54
CA LYS A 7 -35.53 7.21 -5.36
C LYS A 7 -34.46 8.27 -5.07
N ASN A 8 -33.19 7.91 -5.15
CA ASN A 8 -32.06 8.82 -4.92
C ASN A 8 -31.97 9.92 -5.98
N ILE A 9 -32.33 9.62 -7.24
CA ILE A 9 -32.42 10.59 -8.33
C ILE A 9 -33.56 11.58 -8.09
N PHE A 10 -34.72 11.10 -7.63
CA PHE A 10 -35.90 11.95 -7.37
C PHE A 10 -35.75 12.83 -6.13
N GLN A 11 -34.96 12.46 -5.12
CA GLN A 11 -34.77 13.23 -3.90
C GLN A 11 -33.71 14.32 -4.01
N GLY A 12 -33.12 14.54 -5.21
CA GLY A 12 -32.08 15.58 -5.41
C GLY A 12 -30.78 15.32 -4.67
N SER A 13 -30.65 14.17 -4.01
CA SER A 13 -29.42 13.73 -3.36
C SER A 13 -28.47 13.02 -4.33
N MET A 14 -28.27 13.60 -5.52
CA MET A 14 -27.04 13.41 -6.27
C MET A 14 -25.88 14.18 -5.61
N GLU A 15 -25.88 14.33 -4.32
CA GLU A 15 -24.64 14.46 -3.57
C GLU A 15 -23.94 13.13 -3.72
N THR A 16 -23.08 13.13 -4.63
CA THR A 16 -22.05 12.19 -5.04
C THR A 16 -21.85 11.08 -4.02
N GLN A 17 -22.55 9.98 -4.24
CA GLN A 17 -22.40 8.76 -3.45
C GLN A 17 -20.91 8.43 -3.34
N MET A 18 -20.39 8.26 -2.14
CA MET A 18 -18.99 7.91 -1.92
C MET A 18 -18.72 6.54 -2.55
N THR A 19 -17.76 6.49 -3.47
CA THR A 19 -17.37 5.30 -4.23
C THR A 19 -15.99 4.83 -3.81
N LEU A 20 -15.58 3.66 -4.26
CA LEU A 20 -14.30 3.06 -3.88
C LEU A 20 -13.11 3.92 -4.27
N MET A 21 -13.06 4.41 -5.51
CA MET A 21 -11.94 5.25 -5.97
C MET A 21 -11.95 6.62 -5.29
N ARG A 22 -13.12 7.23 -5.12
CA ARG A 22 -13.22 8.52 -4.39
C ARG A 22 -12.76 8.39 -2.94
N MET A 23 -13.16 7.34 -2.24
CA MET A 23 -12.71 7.10 -0.87
C MET A 23 -11.19 6.84 -0.84
N THR A 24 -10.66 6.16 -1.85
CA THR A 24 -9.21 5.95 -1.99
C THR A 24 -8.49 7.28 -2.20
N ASP A 25 -9.04 8.18 -3.03
CA ASP A 25 -8.48 9.51 -3.25
C ASP A 25 -8.51 10.35 -1.96
N VAL A 26 -9.61 10.38 -1.22
CA VAL A 26 -9.71 11.05 0.07
C VAL A 26 -8.64 10.57 1.05
N VAL A 27 -8.42 9.25 1.15
CA VAL A 27 -7.39 8.68 2.01
C VAL A 27 -5.98 9.05 1.53
N CYS A 28 -5.73 9.08 0.23
CA CYS A 28 -4.44 9.49 -0.33
C CYS A 28 -4.15 10.97 -0.05
N ASP A 29 -5.14 11.85 -0.20
CA ASP A 29 -5.02 13.28 0.03
C ASP A 29 -4.82 13.60 1.51
N ASP A 30 -5.55 12.94 2.42
CA ASP A 30 -5.32 13.04 3.87
C ASP A 30 -3.88 12.64 4.23
N LEU A 31 -3.43 11.49 3.73
CA LEU A 31 -2.06 11.04 3.97
C LEU A 31 -1.02 12.03 3.45
N LYS A 32 -1.24 12.60 2.25
CA LYS A 32 -0.34 13.59 1.65
C LYS A 32 -0.27 14.88 2.47
N ALA A 33 -1.41 15.36 2.96
CA ALA A 33 -1.49 16.54 3.82
C ALA A 33 -0.79 16.35 5.17
N ARG A 34 -0.71 15.12 5.67
CA ARG A 34 -0.10 14.78 6.97
C ARG A 34 1.38 14.42 6.90
N ILE A 35 1.99 14.43 5.71
CA ILE A 35 3.44 14.21 5.56
C ILE A 35 4.21 15.33 6.29
N GLY A 36 5.13 14.93 7.16
CA GLY A 36 5.95 15.85 7.96
C GLY A 36 5.29 16.35 9.24
N ILE A 37 4.01 16.01 9.48
CA ILE A 37 3.32 16.28 10.74
C ILE A 37 3.37 15.00 11.61
N ASP A 38 2.67 13.96 11.20
CA ASP A 38 2.58 12.67 11.90
C ASP A 38 2.77 11.46 10.97
N ARG A 39 3.10 11.70 9.69
CA ARG A 39 3.32 10.68 8.67
C ARG A 39 4.69 10.84 8.00
N ALA A 40 5.39 9.71 7.85
CA ALA A 40 6.64 9.68 7.10
C ALA A 40 6.38 9.79 5.59
N LYS A 41 7.30 10.47 4.86
CA LYS A 41 7.23 10.60 3.38
C LYS A 41 7.10 9.24 2.67
N GLY A 42 7.74 8.19 3.20
CA GLY A 42 7.72 6.84 2.62
C GLY A 42 6.36 6.13 2.69
N THR A 43 5.38 6.63 3.47
CA THR A 43 4.06 5.99 3.57
C THR A 43 3.18 6.27 2.35
N TYR A 44 3.22 7.48 1.80
CA TYR A 44 2.37 7.90 0.70
C TYR A 44 2.54 7.10 -0.60
N PRO A 45 3.77 6.80 -1.07
CA PRO A 45 3.97 6.07 -2.33
C PRO A 45 3.20 4.75 -2.40
N GLY A 46 3.16 3.97 -1.32
CA GLY A 46 2.42 2.70 -1.30
C GLY A 46 0.92 2.87 -1.55
N TYR A 47 0.29 3.91 -0.98
CA TYR A 47 -1.11 4.21 -1.23
C TYR A 47 -1.34 4.73 -2.64
N HIS A 48 -0.46 5.59 -3.13
CA HIS A 48 -0.54 6.14 -4.48
C HIS A 48 -0.46 5.04 -5.56
N TYR A 49 0.54 4.14 -5.47
CA TYR A 49 0.68 3.04 -6.41
C TYR A 49 -0.50 2.04 -6.31
N MET A 50 -0.98 1.74 -5.10
CA MET A 50 -2.18 0.92 -4.95
C MET A 50 -3.39 1.56 -5.62
N ARG A 51 -3.60 2.86 -5.45
CA ARG A 51 -4.67 3.63 -6.09
C ARG A 51 -4.62 3.54 -7.62
N LEU A 52 -3.42 3.70 -8.21
CA LEU A 52 -3.23 3.58 -9.66
C LEU A 52 -3.57 2.17 -10.13
N THR A 53 -3.01 1.14 -9.50
CA THR A 53 -3.27 -0.26 -9.84
C THR A 53 -4.73 -0.64 -9.69
N LEU A 54 -5.40 -0.12 -8.65
CA LEU A 54 -6.83 -0.35 -8.43
C LEU A 54 -7.68 0.25 -9.54
N GLY A 55 -7.37 1.47 -9.98
CA GLY A 55 -8.06 2.12 -11.10
C GLY A 55 -7.92 1.33 -12.40
N GLU A 56 -6.69 0.91 -12.74
CA GLU A 56 -6.43 0.08 -13.92
C GLU A 56 -7.17 -1.27 -13.86
N PHE A 57 -7.22 -1.91 -12.69
CA PHE A 57 -7.98 -3.15 -12.49
C PHE A 57 -9.48 -2.95 -12.72
N ILE A 58 -10.07 -1.91 -12.14
CA ILE A 58 -11.50 -1.62 -12.29
C ILE A 58 -11.82 -1.34 -13.77
N GLU A 59 -11.02 -0.54 -14.44
CA GLU A 59 -11.21 -0.23 -15.85
C GLU A 59 -11.01 -1.47 -16.74
N SER A 60 -9.98 -2.28 -16.48
CA SER A 60 -9.71 -3.50 -17.25
C SER A 60 -10.84 -4.52 -17.12
N LYS A 61 -11.27 -4.82 -15.89
CA LYS A 61 -12.20 -5.91 -15.63
C LYS A 61 -13.67 -5.51 -15.74
N TYR A 62 -14.01 -4.35 -15.19
CA TYR A 62 -15.42 -3.92 -15.10
C TYR A 62 -15.82 -2.90 -16.16
N LYS A 63 -14.86 -2.37 -16.95
CA LYS A 63 -15.09 -1.36 -18.01
C LYS A 63 -15.75 -0.07 -17.48
N VAL A 64 -15.54 0.25 -16.23
CA VAL A 64 -16.01 1.47 -15.55
C VAL A 64 -14.83 2.16 -14.87
N LYS A 65 -14.99 3.45 -14.54
CA LYS A 65 -13.93 4.23 -13.87
C LYS A 65 -13.95 4.08 -12.35
N ASP A 66 -15.07 3.67 -11.78
CA ASP A 66 -15.25 3.55 -10.33
C ASP A 66 -16.39 2.58 -10.00
N LEU A 67 -16.45 2.11 -8.76
CA LEU A 67 -17.46 1.18 -8.26
C LEU A 67 -18.04 1.69 -6.94
N ALA A 68 -19.38 1.57 -6.79
CA ALA A 68 -20.02 1.78 -5.50
C ALA A 68 -19.69 0.65 -4.53
N PHE A 69 -19.63 0.93 -3.22
CA PHE A 69 -19.33 -0.08 -2.21
C PHE A 69 -20.31 -1.26 -2.25
N GLY A 70 -21.61 -1.03 -2.53
CA GLY A 70 -22.60 -2.09 -2.67
C GLY A 70 -22.33 -3.10 -3.79
N GLN A 71 -21.51 -2.74 -4.77
CA GLN A 71 -21.12 -3.61 -5.89
C GLN A 71 -19.92 -4.51 -5.58
N LEU A 72 -19.24 -4.29 -4.44
CA LEU A 72 -18.05 -5.05 -4.07
C LEU A 72 -18.45 -6.44 -3.52
N THR A 73 -18.04 -7.47 -4.23
CA THR A 73 -18.21 -8.88 -3.83
C THR A 73 -16.91 -9.41 -3.20
N GLU A 74 -16.98 -10.54 -2.47
CA GLU A 74 -15.76 -11.23 -2.01
C GLU A 74 -14.85 -11.63 -3.18
N GLN A 75 -15.42 -11.93 -4.35
CA GLN A 75 -14.64 -12.25 -5.55
C GLN A 75 -13.78 -11.09 -6.03
N PHE A 76 -14.20 -9.83 -5.81
CA PHE A 76 -13.46 -8.64 -6.22
C PHE A 76 -12.03 -8.63 -5.67
N ILE A 77 -11.84 -8.95 -4.38
CA ILE A 77 -10.51 -8.91 -3.76
C ILE A 77 -9.61 -10.06 -4.26
N HIS A 78 -10.18 -11.21 -4.58
CA HIS A 78 -9.45 -12.32 -5.20
C HIS A 78 -9.03 -11.97 -6.63
N ASP A 79 -9.93 -11.40 -7.40
CA ASP A 79 -9.64 -10.94 -8.78
C ASP A 79 -8.58 -9.84 -8.82
N TYR A 80 -8.63 -8.90 -7.87
CA TYR A 80 -7.60 -7.88 -7.73
C TYR A 80 -6.24 -8.49 -7.37
N GLN A 81 -6.23 -9.49 -6.49
CA GLN A 81 -5.00 -10.22 -6.16
C GLN A 81 -4.40 -10.88 -7.41
N SER A 82 -5.20 -11.64 -8.18
CA SER A 82 -4.74 -12.28 -9.42
C SER A 82 -4.25 -11.26 -10.44
N PHE A 83 -4.99 -10.18 -10.67
CA PHE A 83 -4.58 -9.09 -11.55
C PHE A 83 -3.21 -8.51 -11.16
N ALA A 84 -3.03 -8.19 -9.87
CA ALA A 84 -1.78 -7.60 -9.38
C ALA A 84 -0.59 -8.58 -9.47
N THR A 85 -0.83 -9.89 -9.28
CA THR A 85 0.21 -10.92 -9.33
C THR A 85 0.52 -11.33 -10.76
N GLU A 86 -0.49 -11.63 -11.57
CA GLU A 86 -0.32 -12.28 -12.88
C GLU A 86 -0.15 -11.25 -14.00
N GLU A 87 -0.99 -10.20 -14.03
CA GLU A 87 -0.92 -9.21 -15.10
C GLU A 87 0.11 -8.11 -14.82
N LYS A 88 0.24 -7.67 -13.56
CA LYS A 88 1.23 -6.65 -13.16
C LYS A 88 2.59 -7.21 -12.74
N GLY A 89 2.68 -8.51 -12.45
CA GLY A 89 3.90 -9.16 -12.03
C GLY A 89 4.45 -8.68 -10.68
N TYR A 90 3.58 -8.17 -9.79
CA TYR A 90 4.03 -7.65 -8.50
C TYR A 90 4.45 -8.77 -7.55
N ALA A 91 5.51 -8.51 -6.79
CA ALA A 91 5.91 -9.40 -5.70
C ALA A 91 4.78 -9.55 -4.66
N ILE A 92 4.67 -10.75 -4.07
CA ILE A 92 3.59 -11.08 -3.13
C ILE A 92 3.50 -10.11 -1.95
N ASP A 93 4.62 -9.56 -1.47
CA ASP A 93 4.63 -8.58 -0.38
C ASP A 93 4.04 -7.23 -0.80
N THR A 94 4.22 -6.82 -2.07
CA THR A 94 3.58 -5.64 -2.65
C THR A 94 2.08 -5.84 -2.77
N VAL A 95 1.66 -7.00 -3.31
CA VAL A 95 0.24 -7.37 -3.42
C VAL A 95 -0.40 -7.41 -2.03
N ARG A 96 0.24 -8.04 -1.06
CA ARG A 96 -0.21 -8.06 0.34
C ARG A 96 -0.40 -6.65 0.90
N HIS A 97 0.52 -5.73 0.62
CA HIS A 97 0.43 -4.34 1.05
C HIS A 97 -0.77 -3.63 0.42
N HIS A 98 -0.98 -3.79 -0.89
CA HIS A 98 -2.15 -3.26 -1.60
C HIS A 98 -3.47 -3.78 -1.01
N LEU A 99 -3.57 -5.09 -0.79
CA LEU A 99 -4.75 -5.73 -0.19
C LEU A 99 -5.03 -5.24 1.24
N ALA A 100 -3.98 -5.00 2.02
CA ALA A 100 -4.12 -4.44 3.37
C ALA A 100 -4.66 -3.01 3.34
N ILE A 101 -4.20 -2.18 2.39
CA ILE A 101 -4.71 -0.82 2.18
C ILE A 101 -6.18 -0.88 1.74
N LEU A 102 -6.53 -1.73 0.78
CA LEU A 102 -7.91 -1.90 0.30
C LEU A 102 -8.86 -2.28 1.45
N LYS A 103 -8.49 -3.27 2.27
CA LYS A 103 -9.27 -3.64 3.48
C LYS A 103 -9.42 -2.47 4.45
N LYS A 104 -8.37 -1.65 4.62
CA LYS A 104 -8.43 -0.46 5.48
C LYS A 104 -9.40 0.58 4.94
N ILE A 105 -9.41 0.83 3.63
CA ILE A 105 -10.33 1.76 2.96
C ILE A 105 -11.77 1.29 3.13
N CYS A 106 -12.06 0.00 2.90
CA CYS A 106 -13.40 -0.55 3.10
C CYS A 106 -13.87 -0.47 4.56
N ARG A 107 -12.97 -0.68 5.53
CA ARG A 107 -13.29 -0.51 6.95
C ARG A 107 -13.59 0.95 7.30
N LEU A 108 -12.84 1.89 6.71
CA LEU A 108 -13.07 3.31 6.91
C LEU A 108 -14.40 3.74 6.29
N ALA A 109 -14.72 3.28 5.07
CA ALA A 109 -16.00 3.55 4.42
C ALA A 109 -17.20 3.06 5.26
N TYR A 110 -17.10 1.88 5.87
CA TYR A 110 -18.11 1.39 6.81
C TYR A 110 -18.23 2.28 8.05
N LYS A 111 -17.09 2.67 8.65
CA LYS A 111 -17.08 3.53 9.85
C LYS A 111 -17.72 4.89 9.58
N GLU A 112 -17.51 5.45 8.40
CA GLU A 112 -18.07 6.75 7.98
C GLU A 112 -19.50 6.64 7.42
N GLY A 113 -20.10 5.42 7.38
CA GLY A 113 -21.47 5.20 6.93
C GLY A 113 -21.65 5.15 5.41
N TYR A 114 -20.57 5.07 4.63
CA TYR A 114 -20.62 4.98 3.17
C TYR A 114 -20.79 3.54 2.64
N ALA A 115 -20.60 2.56 3.49
CA ALA A 115 -20.83 1.15 3.20
C ALA A 115 -21.73 0.53 4.28
N ASP A 116 -22.61 -0.38 3.87
CA ASP A 116 -23.55 -1.10 4.73
C ASP A 116 -22.88 -2.21 5.57
N ARG A 117 -21.70 -2.64 5.13
CA ARG A 117 -20.90 -3.70 5.75
C ARG A 117 -19.41 -3.48 5.57
N ILE A 118 -18.60 -4.18 6.37
CA ILE A 118 -17.14 -4.21 6.20
C ILE A 118 -16.81 -5.23 5.10
N HIS A 119 -16.55 -4.72 3.88
CA HIS A 119 -16.13 -5.57 2.77
C HIS A 119 -14.79 -6.24 3.06
N PHE A 120 -14.63 -7.47 2.59
CA PHE A 120 -13.40 -8.28 2.70
C PHE A 120 -12.96 -8.55 4.16
N GLN A 121 -13.90 -8.50 5.12
CA GLN A 121 -13.58 -8.73 6.55
C GLN A 121 -12.89 -10.08 6.74
N HIS A 122 -13.41 -11.13 6.13
CA HIS A 122 -12.93 -12.52 6.28
C HIS A 122 -11.79 -12.88 5.32
N PHE A 123 -11.46 -12.01 4.37
CA PHE A 123 -10.36 -12.25 3.45
C PHE A 123 -9.02 -12.29 4.19
N THR A 124 -8.31 -13.42 4.05
CA THR A 124 -6.99 -13.62 4.66
C THR A 124 -5.90 -13.10 3.71
N LEU A 125 -5.06 -12.19 4.20
CA LEU A 125 -3.95 -11.67 3.42
C LEU A 125 -2.94 -12.78 3.11
N PRO A 126 -2.32 -12.80 1.91
CA PRO A 126 -1.22 -13.73 1.59
C PRO A 126 -0.15 -13.71 2.68
N LYS A 127 0.52 -14.84 2.90
CA LYS A 127 1.66 -14.89 3.83
C LYS A 127 2.78 -13.97 3.34
N LYS A 128 3.44 -13.30 4.27
CA LYS A 128 4.63 -12.51 3.96
C LYS A 128 5.76 -13.44 3.52
N THR A 129 6.54 -12.99 2.54
CA THR A 129 7.74 -13.72 2.12
C THR A 129 8.73 -13.78 3.28
N GLU A 130 9.24 -14.96 3.57
CA GLU A 130 10.31 -15.11 4.54
C GLU A 130 11.58 -14.45 4.00
N THR A 131 12.07 -13.46 4.72
CA THR A 131 13.31 -12.78 4.38
C THR A 131 14.42 -13.33 5.25
N THR A 132 15.42 -13.93 4.63
CA THR A 132 16.64 -14.27 5.35
C THR A 132 17.35 -12.96 5.71
N PRO A 133 17.62 -12.70 7.01
CA PRO A 133 18.39 -11.53 7.41
C PRO A 133 19.73 -11.50 6.66
N ARG A 134 20.05 -10.39 6.03
CA ARG A 134 21.35 -10.19 5.40
C ARG A 134 22.39 -9.93 6.50
N ALA A 135 22.80 -10.98 7.18
CA ALA A 135 23.91 -10.90 8.11
C ALA A 135 25.24 -10.86 7.34
N LEU A 136 26.11 -9.96 7.71
CA LEU A 136 27.46 -9.91 7.20
C LEU A 136 28.25 -11.11 7.75
N SER A 137 28.96 -11.83 6.90
CA SER A 137 29.86 -12.89 7.37
C SER A 137 31.04 -12.27 8.14
N ARG A 138 31.62 -13.02 9.06
CA ARG A 138 32.80 -12.59 9.81
C ARG A 138 33.94 -12.18 8.88
N GLU A 139 34.19 -12.96 7.84
CA GLU A 139 35.20 -12.67 6.83
C GLU A 139 34.95 -11.33 6.11
N SER A 140 33.69 -11.07 5.71
CA SER A 140 33.33 -9.81 5.08
C SER A 140 33.44 -8.62 6.05
N PHE A 141 33.14 -8.81 7.33
CA PHE A 141 33.34 -7.80 8.36
C PHE A 141 34.84 -7.47 8.51
N GLU A 142 35.69 -8.49 8.61
CA GLU A 142 37.16 -8.32 8.72
C GLU A 142 37.71 -7.59 7.51
N LYS A 143 37.28 -7.91 6.30
CA LYS A 143 37.65 -7.19 5.06
C LYS A 143 37.28 -5.70 5.10
N ILE A 144 36.09 -5.37 5.63
CA ILE A 144 35.67 -3.97 5.78
C ILE A 144 36.49 -3.25 6.85
N ARG A 145 36.79 -3.92 7.98
CA ARG A 145 37.62 -3.38 9.06
C ARG A 145 39.02 -3.04 8.57
N ASP A 146 39.62 -3.95 7.83
CA ASP A 146 41.05 -3.90 7.50
C ASP A 146 41.34 -3.24 6.15
N VAL A 147 40.29 -2.79 5.42
CA VAL A 147 40.44 -2.14 4.12
C VAL A 147 41.24 -0.84 4.25
N GLU A 148 42.31 -0.73 3.46
CA GLU A 148 43.08 0.51 3.34
C GLU A 148 42.32 1.53 2.48
N ILE A 149 41.94 2.65 3.07
CA ILE A 149 41.23 3.74 2.38
C ILE A 149 42.19 4.92 2.29
N PRO A 150 42.46 5.42 1.07
CA PRO A 150 43.33 6.59 0.89
C PRO A 150 42.85 7.79 1.70
N ALA A 151 43.78 8.50 2.35
CA ALA A 151 43.47 9.60 3.29
C ALA A 151 42.63 10.74 2.68
N TYR A 152 42.67 10.95 1.38
CA TYR A 152 41.85 11.95 0.69
C TYR A 152 40.36 11.55 0.59
N ARG A 153 40.02 10.28 0.79
CA ARG A 153 38.63 9.77 0.77
C ARG A 153 37.98 9.81 2.16
N LYS A 154 37.96 10.96 2.76
CA LYS A 154 37.45 11.17 4.14
C LYS A 154 36.04 10.62 4.38
N SER A 155 35.14 10.77 3.40
CA SER A 155 33.75 10.24 3.51
C SER A 155 33.71 8.70 3.59
N HIS A 156 34.62 7.99 2.90
CA HIS A 156 34.67 6.52 2.96
C HIS A 156 35.26 6.05 4.29
N ILE A 157 36.25 6.77 4.82
CA ILE A 157 36.83 6.48 6.15
C ILE A 157 35.73 6.65 7.20
N LEU A 158 34.99 7.78 7.17
CA LEU A 158 33.90 8.04 8.10
C LEU A 158 32.80 6.99 8.00
N ALA A 159 32.39 6.61 6.78
CA ALA A 159 31.36 5.59 6.57
C ALA A 159 31.79 4.22 7.14
N ARG A 160 33.04 3.80 6.91
CA ARG A 160 33.61 2.58 7.49
C ARG A 160 33.58 2.63 9.01
N ASP A 161 34.06 3.72 9.60
CA ASP A 161 34.18 3.87 11.05
C ASP A 161 32.80 3.91 11.73
N MET A 162 31.82 4.60 11.14
CA MET A 162 30.42 4.58 11.61
C MET A 162 29.81 3.17 11.52
N PHE A 163 30.07 2.45 10.43
CA PHE A 163 29.61 1.07 10.27
C PHE A 163 30.22 0.15 11.34
N LEU A 164 31.53 0.23 11.54
CA LEU A 164 32.22 -0.56 12.57
C LEU A 164 31.71 -0.22 13.98
N PHE A 165 31.52 1.07 14.26
CA PHE A 165 30.94 1.52 15.53
C PHE A 165 29.57 0.88 15.77
N GLY A 166 28.67 0.92 14.78
CA GLY A 166 27.35 0.27 14.85
C GLY A 166 27.44 -1.24 15.07
N CYS A 167 28.39 -1.92 14.38
CA CYS A 167 28.60 -3.35 14.58
C CYS A 167 29.10 -3.71 15.98
N TYR A 168 29.95 -2.89 16.61
CA TYR A 168 30.46 -3.14 17.95
C TYR A 168 29.51 -2.73 19.08
N THR A 169 28.70 -1.73 18.87
CA THR A 169 27.77 -1.20 19.87
C THR A 169 26.36 -1.75 19.78
N GLY A 170 25.99 -2.37 18.65
CA GLY A 170 24.65 -2.88 18.41
C GLY A 170 23.61 -1.77 18.16
N VAL A 171 24.02 -0.58 17.78
CA VAL A 171 23.18 0.60 17.50
C VAL A 171 22.92 0.72 16.01
#